data_c2205793e843af6180c46b6149047538
#
_entry.id   c2205793e843af6180c46b6149047538
#
_cell.length_a   1.000
_cell.length_b   1.000
_cell.length_c   1.000
_cell.angle_alpha   90.00
_cell.angle_beta   90.00
_cell.angle_gamma   90.00
#
_symmetry.space_group_name_H-M   'P 1'
#
loop_
_entity.id
_entity.type
_entity.pdbx_description
1 polymer ?
#
loop_
_entity_poly.entity_id
_entity_poly.type
_entity_poly.pdbx_seq_one_letter_code
_entity_poly.pdbx_strand_id
1 'polypeptide(L)'
;MFVGVVHLNDENFKKEVLGSKLPCLVDFWAEWCGPCRRVGPVVEEVAAEFEGKFKVAKLNVDDGQKTASTYGVMSIPTIMFFKNGQVMTQFVGAMGKSELKAKMEELLR
;
A
#
# COMPACT_ATOMS: atom_id res chain seq x y z
N MET A 1 10.84 -18.36 -0.14
CA MET A 1 9.78 -18.17 0.87
C MET A 1 8.86 -17.03 0.48
N PHE A 2 7.58 -17.24 0.55
CA PHE A 2 6.60 -16.19 0.25
C PHE A 2 6.51 -15.21 1.42
N VAL A 3 6.72 -13.92 1.14
CA VAL A 3 6.68 -12.89 2.17
C VAL A 3 5.28 -12.31 2.34
N GLY A 4 4.57 -12.11 1.24
CA GLY A 4 3.23 -11.58 1.29
C GLY A 4 3.17 -10.10 1.63
N VAL A 5 2.08 -9.72 2.29
CA VAL A 5 1.78 -8.32 2.62
C VAL A 5 2.34 -7.97 4.00
N VAL A 6 3.01 -6.82 4.09
CA VAL A 6 3.50 -6.29 5.36
C VAL A 6 2.38 -5.52 6.04
N HIS A 7 2.14 -5.83 7.32
CA HIS A 7 1.12 -5.11 8.08
C HIS A 7 1.76 -3.96 8.85
N LEU A 8 1.29 -2.75 8.56
CA LEU A 8 1.87 -1.52 9.09
C LEU A 8 1.05 -0.95 10.25
N ASN A 9 1.73 -0.16 11.07
CA ASN A 9 1.13 0.66 12.11
C ASN A 9 1.97 1.93 12.24
N ASP A 10 1.61 2.82 13.16
CA ASP A 10 2.35 4.07 13.33
C ASP A 10 3.80 3.86 13.76
N GLU A 11 4.08 2.74 14.43
CA GLU A 11 5.42 2.49 14.94
C GLU A 11 6.38 1.95 13.88
N ASN A 12 5.90 1.10 12.97
CA ASN A 12 6.78 0.46 11.99
C ASN A 12 6.77 1.12 10.61
N PHE A 13 5.88 2.07 10.36
CA PHE A 13 5.74 2.69 9.04
C PHE A 13 7.05 3.29 8.53
N LYS A 14 7.73 4.06 9.37
CA LYS A 14 8.97 4.72 8.97
C LYS A 14 10.02 3.71 8.53
N LYS A 15 10.20 2.67 9.32
CA LYS A 15 11.19 1.64 9.02
C LYS A 15 10.83 0.86 7.76
N GLU A 16 9.58 0.42 7.68
CA GLU A 16 9.17 -0.48 6.60
C GLU A 16 8.99 0.22 5.27
N VAL A 17 8.49 1.44 5.26
CA VAL A 17 8.16 2.16 4.03
C VAL A 17 9.21 3.21 3.70
N LEU A 18 9.48 4.13 4.61
CA LEU A 18 10.40 5.23 4.33
C LEU A 18 11.84 4.74 4.25
N GLY A 19 12.18 3.69 4.98
CA GLY A 19 13.52 3.10 4.95
C GLY A 19 13.66 1.96 3.95
N SER A 20 12.64 1.70 3.14
CA SER A 20 12.68 0.59 2.20
C SER A 20 13.58 0.87 0.99
N LYS A 21 14.36 -0.12 0.60
CA LYS A 21 15.17 -0.05 -0.62
C LYS A 21 14.35 -0.33 -1.86
N LEU A 22 13.22 -1.00 -1.70
CA LEU A 22 12.29 -1.29 -2.79
C LEU A 22 11.20 -0.23 -2.80
N PRO A 23 10.61 0.05 -3.97
CA PRO A 23 9.40 0.86 -3.99
C PRO A 23 8.30 0.15 -3.23
N CYS A 24 7.39 0.90 -2.64
CA CYS A 24 6.34 0.38 -1.79
C CYS A 24 4.96 0.75 -2.29
N LEU A 25 4.02 -0.20 -2.12
CA LEU A 25 2.60 0.06 -2.28
C LEU A 25 1.99 -0.03 -0.89
N VAL A 26 1.27 1.01 -0.47
CA VAL A 26 0.58 1.01 0.82
C VAL A 26 -0.92 1.13 0.59
N ASP A 27 -1.66 0.15 1.08
CA ASP A 27 -3.12 0.11 1.03
C ASP A 27 -3.66 0.60 2.39
N PHE A 28 -4.23 1.81 2.41
CA PHE A 28 -4.88 2.36 3.60
C PHE A 28 -6.32 1.85 3.63
N TRP A 29 -6.68 1.11 4.66
CA TRP A 29 -7.95 0.40 4.73
C TRP A 29 -8.52 0.35 6.14
N ALA A 30 -9.73 -0.16 6.29
CA ALA A 30 -10.31 -0.47 7.60
C ALA A 30 -11.29 -1.64 7.46
N GLU A 31 -11.52 -2.33 8.56
CA GLU A 31 -12.41 -3.50 8.56
C GLU A 31 -13.86 -3.14 8.23
N TRP A 32 -14.29 -1.95 8.65
CA TRP A 32 -15.66 -1.48 8.41
C TRP A 32 -15.89 -0.94 7.00
N CYS A 33 -14.86 -0.93 6.17
CA CYS A 33 -14.90 -0.36 4.82
C CYS A 33 -15.25 -1.44 3.79
N GLY A 34 -16.44 -1.33 3.20
CA GLY A 34 -16.88 -2.30 2.19
C GLY A 34 -15.99 -2.38 0.96
N PRO A 35 -15.70 -1.25 0.30
CA PRO A 35 -14.83 -1.26 -0.89
C PRO A 35 -13.44 -1.80 -0.61
N CYS A 36 -12.93 -1.62 0.61
CA CYS A 36 -11.61 -2.14 1.00
C CYS A 36 -11.56 -3.66 0.91
N ARG A 37 -12.69 -4.32 1.14
CA ARG A 37 -12.77 -5.78 1.08
C ARG A 37 -12.57 -6.32 -0.33
N ARG A 38 -12.91 -5.51 -1.34
CA ARG A 38 -12.68 -5.89 -2.74
C ARG A 38 -11.24 -5.67 -3.16
N VAL A 39 -10.61 -4.63 -2.59
CA VAL A 39 -9.22 -4.30 -2.90
C VAL A 39 -8.25 -5.26 -2.23
N GLY A 40 -8.57 -5.72 -1.02
CA GLY A 40 -7.71 -6.61 -0.24
C GLY A 40 -7.15 -7.79 -1.03
N PRO A 41 -8.02 -8.61 -1.63
CA PRO A 41 -7.53 -9.77 -2.42
C PRO A 41 -6.63 -9.35 -3.59
N VAL A 42 -6.93 -8.21 -4.23
CA VAL A 42 -6.11 -7.71 -5.34
C VAL A 42 -4.72 -7.33 -4.82
N VAL A 43 -4.66 -6.68 -3.67
CA VAL A 43 -3.39 -6.30 -3.04
C VAL A 43 -2.57 -7.55 -2.70
N GLU A 44 -3.22 -8.60 -2.19
CA GLU A 44 -2.53 -9.85 -1.90
C GLU A 44 -1.96 -10.50 -3.17
N GLU A 45 -2.71 -10.45 -4.26
CA GLU A 45 -2.26 -11.01 -5.52
C GLU A 45 -1.05 -10.28 -6.08
N VAL A 46 -1.06 -8.95 -6.09
CA VAL A 46 0.08 -8.19 -6.59
C VAL A 46 1.30 -8.33 -5.68
N ALA A 47 1.07 -8.52 -4.38
CA ALA A 47 2.18 -8.78 -3.45
C ALA A 47 2.94 -10.03 -3.87
N ALA A 48 2.21 -11.09 -4.23
CA ALA A 48 2.83 -12.34 -4.67
C ALA A 48 3.55 -12.16 -6.01
N GLU A 49 2.92 -11.46 -6.95
CA GLU A 49 3.49 -11.31 -8.29
C GLU A 49 4.71 -10.40 -8.34
N PHE A 50 4.79 -9.44 -7.44
CA PHE A 50 5.90 -8.47 -7.43
C PHE A 50 6.89 -8.70 -6.30
N GLU A 51 6.87 -9.88 -5.69
CA GLU A 51 7.80 -10.22 -4.63
C GLU A 51 9.24 -9.99 -5.08
N GLY A 52 10.03 -9.32 -4.25
CA GLY A 52 11.41 -8.98 -4.58
C GLY A 52 11.57 -7.70 -5.40
N LYS A 53 10.49 -7.19 -5.99
CA LYS A 53 10.52 -5.96 -6.80
C LYS A 53 9.80 -4.82 -6.13
N PHE A 54 8.78 -5.12 -5.38
CA PHE A 54 7.94 -4.16 -4.66
C PHE A 54 7.66 -4.67 -3.26
N LYS A 55 7.70 -3.77 -2.29
CA LYS A 55 7.17 -4.10 -0.96
C LYS A 55 5.71 -3.70 -0.96
N VAL A 56 4.83 -4.64 -0.69
CA VAL A 56 3.39 -4.39 -0.65
C VAL A 56 2.96 -4.44 0.81
N ALA A 57 2.25 -3.42 1.25
CA ALA A 57 1.90 -3.27 2.66
C ALA A 57 0.47 -2.77 2.81
N LYS A 58 -0.09 -3.03 3.98
CA LYS A 58 -1.43 -2.58 4.34
C LYS A 58 -1.36 -1.84 5.68
N LEU A 59 -2.03 -0.71 5.75
CA LEU A 59 -2.18 0.06 6.99
C LEU A 59 -3.64 0.19 7.32
N ASN A 60 -4.07 -0.46 8.40
CA ASN A 60 -5.41 -0.26 8.94
C ASN A 60 -5.43 1.13 9.57
N VAL A 61 -6.27 2.04 9.07
CA VAL A 61 -6.24 3.42 9.55
C VAL A 61 -6.63 3.56 11.02
N ASP A 62 -7.31 2.57 11.58
CA ASP A 62 -7.63 2.57 13.00
C ASP A 62 -6.39 2.28 13.85
N ASP A 63 -5.42 1.55 13.31
CA ASP A 63 -4.14 1.26 13.97
C ASP A 63 -3.05 2.24 13.63
N GLY A 64 -3.21 2.97 12.53
CA GLY A 64 -2.22 3.91 12.04
C GLY A 64 -2.78 5.30 11.82
N GLN A 65 -3.49 5.82 12.81
CA GLN A 65 -4.15 7.12 12.71
C GLN A 65 -3.17 8.27 12.44
N LYS A 66 -2.02 8.26 13.08
CA LYS A 66 -1.02 9.30 12.87
C LYS A 66 -0.47 9.29 11.46
N THR A 67 -0.16 8.10 10.96
CA THR A 67 0.37 7.94 9.61
C THR A 67 -0.67 8.37 8.57
N ALA A 68 -1.91 7.90 8.72
CA ALA A 68 -2.99 8.28 7.81
C ALA A 68 -3.18 9.79 7.78
N SER A 69 -3.17 10.43 8.94
CA SER A 69 -3.30 11.88 9.06
C SER A 69 -2.13 12.61 8.42
N THR A 70 -0.91 12.12 8.67
CA THR A 70 0.31 12.72 8.13
C THR A 70 0.28 12.79 6.60
N TYR A 71 -0.26 11.74 5.96
CA TYR A 71 -0.32 11.68 4.50
C TYR A 71 -1.65 12.15 3.93
N GLY A 72 -2.50 12.74 4.77
CA GLY A 72 -3.75 13.33 4.30
C GLY A 72 -4.77 12.33 3.77
N VAL A 73 -4.78 11.12 4.32
CA VAL A 73 -5.73 10.10 3.90
C VAL A 73 -7.09 10.42 4.49
N MET A 74 -8.02 10.86 3.65
CA MET A 74 -9.36 11.27 4.07
C MET A 74 -10.44 10.29 3.67
N SER A 75 -10.14 9.41 2.74
CA SER A 75 -11.07 8.40 2.26
C SER A 75 -10.35 7.07 2.11
N ILE A 76 -11.04 5.97 2.28
CA ILE A 76 -10.47 4.64 2.10
C ILE A 76 -11.37 3.81 1.18
N PRO A 77 -10.78 2.89 0.40
CA PRO A 77 -9.35 2.60 0.33
C PRO A 77 -8.58 3.71 -0.38
N THR A 78 -7.35 3.94 0.06
CA THR A 78 -6.40 4.78 -0.65
C THR A 78 -5.16 3.94 -0.88
N ILE A 79 -4.71 3.88 -2.14
CA ILE A 79 -3.48 3.20 -2.51
C ILE A 79 -2.42 4.26 -2.75
N MET A 80 -1.32 4.17 -2.03
CA MET A 80 -0.26 5.15 -2.13
C MET A 80 1.03 4.46 -2.51
N PHE A 81 1.76 5.01 -3.47
CA PHE A 81 3.02 4.44 -3.92
C PHE A 81 4.18 5.29 -3.43
N PHE A 82 5.17 4.64 -2.84
CA PHE A 82 6.37 5.30 -2.33
C PHE A 82 7.60 4.80 -3.06
N LYS A 83 8.56 5.69 -3.26
CA LYS A 83 9.85 5.33 -3.81
C LYS A 83 10.90 6.24 -3.17
N ASN A 84 11.95 5.64 -2.60
CA ASN A 84 13.01 6.38 -1.90
C ASN A 84 12.45 7.30 -0.80
N GLY A 85 11.46 6.81 -0.07
CA GLY A 85 10.86 7.53 1.05
C GLY A 85 9.89 8.63 0.66
N GLN A 86 9.54 8.75 -0.62
CA GLN A 86 8.67 9.81 -1.10
C GLN A 86 7.42 9.25 -1.78
N VAL A 87 6.30 9.96 -1.59
CA VAL A 87 5.05 9.60 -2.27
C VAL A 87 5.20 9.94 -3.75
N MET A 88 5.03 8.93 -4.60
CA MET A 88 5.11 9.10 -6.04
C MET A 88 3.75 9.39 -6.65
N THR A 89 2.73 8.70 -6.17
CA THR A 89 1.35 8.90 -6.65
C THR A 89 0.40 8.22 -5.68
N GLN A 90 -0.88 8.54 -5.79
CA GLN A 90 -1.91 7.93 -4.97
C GLN A 90 -3.22 7.84 -5.73
N PHE A 91 -4.04 6.88 -5.31
CA PHE A 91 -5.35 6.65 -5.90
C PHE A 91 -6.36 6.42 -4.78
N VAL A 92 -7.50 7.11 -4.84
CA VAL A 92 -8.59 6.96 -3.88
C VAL A 92 -9.67 6.10 -4.52
N GLY A 93 -10.12 5.10 -3.78
CA GLY A 93 -11.16 4.19 -4.26
C GLY A 93 -10.59 2.85 -4.70
N ALA A 94 -11.50 1.93 -5.04
CA ALA A 94 -11.11 0.58 -5.44
C ALA A 94 -10.45 0.61 -6.81
N MET A 95 -9.30 -0.04 -6.91
CA MET A 95 -8.60 -0.21 -8.18
C MET A 95 -8.62 -1.68 -8.58
N GLY A 96 -8.71 -1.92 -9.88
CA GLY A 96 -8.61 -3.26 -10.40
C GLY A 96 -7.15 -3.72 -10.47
N LYS A 97 -6.95 -5.02 -10.56
CA LYS A 97 -5.61 -5.60 -10.59
C LYS A 97 -4.77 -5.09 -11.76
N SER A 98 -5.38 -4.99 -12.95
CA SER A 98 -4.66 -4.52 -14.15
C SER A 98 -4.13 -3.11 -13.97
N GLU A 99 -4.94 -2.23 -13.36
CA GLU A 99 -4.53 -0.85 -13.12
C GLU A 99 -3.38 -0.78 -12.13
N LEU A 100 -3.45 -1.56 -11.05
CA LEU A 100 -2.38 -1.61 -10.05
C LEU A 100 -1.09 -2.12 -10.67
N LYS A 101 -1.16 -3.21 -11.41
CA LYS A 101 0.03 -3.79 -12.04
C LYS A 101 0.68 -2.83 -13.02
N ALA A 102 -0.12 -2.15 -13.83
CA ALA A 102 0.39 -1.18 -14.79
C ALA A 102 1.16 -0.06 -14.08
N LYS A 103 0.61 0.44 -12.99
CA LYS A 103 1.28 1.49 -12.23
C LYS A 103 2.56 0.99 -11.57
N MET A 104 2.53 -0.22 -11.02
CA MET A 104 3.71 -0.80 -10.40
C MET A 104 4.83 -1.01 -11.42
N GLU A 105 4.49 -1.51 -12.60
CA GLU A 105 5.48 -1.71 -13.67
C GLU A 105 6.06 -0.38 -14.15
N GLU A 106 5.21 0.66 -14.24
CA GLU A 106 5.67 2.00 -14.61
C GLU A 106 6.71 2.51 -13.61
N LEU A 107 6.47 2.33 -12.31
CA LEU A 107 7.37 2.81 -11.26
C LEU A 107 8.67 2.03 -11.17
N LEU A 108 8.73 0.84 -11.76
CA LEU A 108 9.94 0.02 -11.79
C LEU A 108 10.89 0.38 -12.95
N ARG A 109 10.45 1.20 -13.90
CA ARG A 109 11.27 1.58 -15.05
C ARG A 109 12.35 2.59 -14.69
#